data_a19ccdd668785508f29228d71b097a31
#
_entry.id   a19ccdd668785508f29228d71b097a31
#
_cell.length_a   1.000
_cell.length_b   1.000
_cell.length_c   1.000
_cell.angle_alpha   90.00
_cell.angle_beta   90.00
_cell.angle_gamma   90.00
#
_symmetry.space_group_name_H-M   'P 1'
#
loop_
_entity.id
_entity.type
_entity.pdbx_description
1 polymer ?
#
loop_
_entity_poly.entity_id
_entity_poly.type
_entity_poly.pdbx_seq_one_letter_code
_entity_poly.pdbx_strand_id
1 'polypeptide(L)' 'MSQYDFGGLEKHPVNILRLISELEGSSQLCKYMGFQDDMDTLNEMKKTYYKLYFKTKKEYDAK' A
#
# COMPACT_ATOMS: atom_id res chain seq x y z
N MET A 1 -11.41 -1.19 13.56
CA MET A 1 -11.77 -0.90 13.34
C MET A 1 -12.35 -1.10 12.31
N SER A 2 -12.61 -1.65 12.19
CA SER A 2 -13.18 -1.91 11.21
C SER A 2 -14.01 -1.08 10.80
N GLN A 3 -14.17 -0.28 11.46
CA GLN A 3 -14.92 0.72 11.06
C GLN A 3 -14.53 1.15 9.77
N TYR A 4 -13.50 0.67 9.30
CA TYR A 4 -13.19 0.97 8.04
C TYR A 4 -13.72 0.01 7.12
N ASP A 5 -14.97 -0.25 7.18
CA ASP A 5 -15.57 -0.93 6.11
C ASP A 5 -15.66 0.04 5.00
N PHE A 6 -14.78 -0.03 4.08
CA PHE A 6 -14.81 0.89 2.97
C PHE A 6 -15.84 0.52 1.94
N GLY A 7 -16.61 -0.51 2.15
CA GLY A 7 -17.69 -0.83 1.25
C GLY A 7 -17.25 -1.06 -0.19
N GLY A 8 -16.15 -1.66 -0.38
CA GLY A 8 -15.64 -1.87 -1.73
C GLY A 8 -14.58 -0.89 -2.12
N LEU A 9 -14.43 0.19 -1.38
CA LEU A 9 -13.38 1.15 -1.71
C LEU A 9 -12.01 0.56 -1.51
N GLU A 10 -11.89 -0.50 -0.70
CA GLU A 10 -10.60 -1.11 -0.49
C GLU A 10 -10.04 -1.66 -1.80
N LYS A 11 -10.88 -1.90 -2.79
CA LYS A 11 -10.41 -2.37 -4.08
C LYS A 11 -10.26 -1.27 -5.10
N HIS A 12 -10.45 -0.03 -4.70
CA HIS A 12 -10.26 1.07 -5.61
C HIS A 12 -8.77 1.37 -5.75
N PRO A 13 -8.27 1.54 -6.98
CA PRO A 13 -6.83 1.78 -7.15
C PRO A 13 -6.30 2.96 -6.35
N VAL A 14 -7.09 4.00 -6.17
CA VAL A 14 -6.65 5.18 -5.42
C VAL A 14 -6.35 4.82 -3.97
N ASN A 15 -7.17 3.94 -3.37
CA ASN A 15 -6.95 3.55 -1.99
C ASN A 15 -5.67 2.73 -1.84
N ILE A 16 -5.37 1.91 -2.85
CA ILE A 16 -4.14 1.13 -2.83
C ILE A 16 -2.93 2.04 -2.96
N LEU A 17 -3.03 3.06 -3.81
CA LEU A 17 -1.95 4.04 -3.94
C LEU A 17 -1.73 4.80 -2.64
N ARG A 18 -2.82 5.14 -1.95
CA ARG A 18 -2.68 5.82 -0.65
C ARG A 18 -1.97 4.94 0.35
N LEU A 19 -2.30 3.65 0.37
CA LEU A 19 -1.64 2.72 1.26
C LEU A 19 -0.15 2.62 0.93
N ILE A 20 0.19 2.55 -0.35
CA ILE A 20 1.58 2.51 -0.77
C ILE A 20 2.31 3.78 -0.32
N SER A 21 1.66 4.93 -0.44
CA SER A 21 2.23 6.19 -0.02
C SER A 21 2.51 6.20 1.49
N GLU A 22 1.58 5.64 2.27
CA GLU A 22 1.76 5.54 3.72
C GLU A 22 2.94 4.63 4.05
N LEU A 23 3.04 3.52 3.33
CA LEU A 23 4.16 2.60 3.53
C LEU A 23 5.48 3.26 3.16
N GLU A 24 5.47 4.09 2.13
CA GLU A 24 6.67 4.81 1.74
C GLU A 24 7.13 5.74 2.85
N GLY A 25 6.21 6.50 3.44
CA GLY A 25 6.52 7.39 4.54
C GLY A 25 7.08 6.63 5.73
N SER A 26 6.45 5.51 6.07
CA SER A 26 6.91 4.68 7.18
C SER A 26 8.29 4.10 6.90
N SER A 27 8.54 3.69 5.66
CA SER A 27 9.83 3.14 5.27
C SER A 27 10.94 4.19 5.40
N GLN A 28 10.65 5.42 5.00
CA GLN A 28 11.62 6.51 5.12
C GLN A 28 11.92 6.79 6.60
N LEU A 29 10.90 6.76 7.43
CA LEU A 29 11.08 7.00 8.84
C LEU A 29 11.93 5.89 9.48
N CYS A 30 11.67 4.65 9.11
CA CYS A 30 12.45 3.52 9.61
C CYS A 30 13.91 3.65 9.19
N LYS A 31 14.16 4.08 7.95
CA LYS A 31 15.49 4.28 7.46
C LYS A 31 16.22 5.35 8.28
N TYR A 32 15.51 6.44 8.55
CA TYR A 32 16.07 7.54 9.29
C TYR A 32 16.44 7.13 10.72
N MET A 33 15.60 6.27 11.32
CA MET A 33 15.81 5.82 12.69
C MET A 33 16.68 4.58 12.80
N GLY A 34 17.10 4.04 11.67
CA GLY A 34 17.99 2.87 11.70
C GLY A 34 17.30 1.54 11.87
N PHE A 35 15.99 1.48 11.67
CA PHE A 35 15.24 0.24 11.82
C PHE A 35 15.26 -0.52 10.50
N GLN A 36 16.39 -1.17 10.24
CA GLN A 36 16.60 -1.82 8.95
C GLN A 36 15.61 -2.95 8.67
N ASP A 37 15.36 -3.78 9.67
CA ASP A 37 14.45 -4.92 9.47
C ASP A 37 13.03 -4.45 9.16
N ASP A 38 12.59 -3.43 9.87
CA ASP A 38 11.25 -2.88 9.63
C ASP A 38 11.19 -2.23 8.26
N MET A 39 12.25 -1.56 7.84
CA MET A 39 12.31 -0.94 6.52
C MET A 39 12.20 -2.01 5.44
N ASP A 40 12.92 -3.13 5.61
CA ASP A 40 12.88 -4.22 4.63
C ASP A 40 11.48 -4.81 4.53
N THR A 41 10.82 -5.01 5.68
CA THR A 41 9.47 -5.53 5.71
C THR A 41 8.52 -4.58 4.98
N LEU A 42 8.62 -3.30 5.25
CA LEU A 42 7.75 -2.30 4.60
C LEU A 42 8.00 -2.25 3.10
N ASN A 43 9.26 -2.40 2.67
CA ASN A 43 9.56 -2.40 1.25
C ASN A 43 8.97 -3.63 0.55
N GLU A 44 8.97 -4.78 1.22
CA GLU A 44 8.33 -5.97 0.67
C GLU A 44 6.82 -5.79 0.56
N MET A 45 6.23 -5.17 1.55
CA MET A 45 4.79 -4.87 1.52
C MET A 45 4.47 -3.94 0.37
N LYS A 46 5.32 -2.94 0.12
CA LYS A 46 5.11 -2.03 -0.99
C LYS A 46 5.10 -2.78 -2.32
N LYS A 47 6.03 -3.71 -2.50
CA LYS A 47 6.09 -4.48 -3.74
C LYS A 47 4.79 -5.26 -3.95
N THR A 48 4.30 -5.89 -2.89
CA THR A 48 3.06 -6.65 -2.96
C THR A 48 1.89 -5.74 -3.34
N TYR A 49 1.82 -4.57 -2.72
CA TYR A 49 0.72 -3.66 -2.98
C TYR A 49 0.82 -2.98 -4.35
N TYR A 50 2.02 -2.80 -4.88
CA TYR A 50 2.15 -2.31 -6.24
C TYR A 50 1.59 -3.33 -7.24
N LYS A 51 1.87 -4.63 -7.02
CA LYS A 51 1.30 -5.65 -7.88
C LYS A 51 -0.23 -5.64 -7.79
N LEU A 52 -0.73 -5.51 -6.58
CA LEU A 52 -2.17 -5.43 -6.37
C LEU A 52 -2.74 -4.19 -7.04
N TYR A 53 -2.05 -3.07 -6.95
CA TYR A 53 -2.51 -1.83 -7.57
C TYR A 53 -2.66 -2.00 -9.09
N PHE A 54 -1.65 -2.54 -9.74
CA PHE A 54 -1.72 -2.69 -11.19
C PHE A 54 -2.83 -3.65 -11.59
N LYS A 55 -2.99 -4.73 -10.84
CA LYS A 55 -4.06 -5.68 -11.13
C LYS A 55 -5.43 -5.03 -10.94
N THR A 56 -5.61 -4.32 -9.85
CA THR A 56 -6.88 -3.69 -9.54
C THR A 56 -7.20 -2.58 -10.52
N LYS A 57 -6.19 -1.80 -10.90
CA LYS A 57 -6.39 -0.74 -11.87
C LYS A 57 -6.82 -1.30 -13.21
N LYS A 58 -6.21 -2.42 -13.62
CA LYS A 58 -6.58 -3.06 -14.88
C LYS A 58 -8.03 -3.53 -14.84
N GLU A 59 -8.43 -4.14 -13.73
CA GLU A 59 -9.81 -4.60 -13.57
C GLU A 59 -10.78 -3.42 -13.53
N TYR A 60 -10.39 -2.35 -12.85
CA TYR A 60 -11.25 -1.18 -12.72
C TYR A 60 -11.41 -0.49 -14.06
N ASP A 61 -10.34 -0.36 -14.83
CA ASP A 61 -10.39 0.30 -16.13
C ASP A 61 -11.13 -0.54 -17.16
N ALA A 62 -11.19 -1.85 -16.95
CA ALA A 62 -11.88 -2.74 -17.89
C ALA A 62 -13.40 -2.61 -17.80
N LYS A 63 -13.90 -1.98 -16.78
CA LYS A 63 -15.33 -1.76 -16.67
C LYS A 63 -15.74 -0.57 -17.50
#